data_4a17ee34021f2f91d84de8e4dc764bcb
#
_entry.id   4a17ee34021f2f91d84de8e4dc764bcb
#
_cell.length_a   1.000
_cell.length_b   1.000
_cell.length_c   1.000
_cell.angle_alpha   90.00
_cell.angle_beta   90.00
_cell.angle_gamma   90.00
#
_symmetry.space_group_name_H-M   'P 1'
#
loop_
_entity.id
_entity.type
_entity.pdbx_description
1 polymer ?
#
loop_
_entity_poly.entity_id
_entity_poly.type
_entity_poly.pdbx_seq_one_letter_code
_entity_poly.pdbx_strand_id
1 'polypeptide(L)'
;MTIQDYMLETAVRMREIISNADSLFNEVKRTNLKKIIITGSGTSYHSGVQVQPYLQNLLDIDVVKMYPFMITEDTFKFDNENTLVVGVSQGGSSYSTYNAMKLAEDKGCKIASMAGCKNALIDEISDYILTVNCGEEKSGAKTKGYYCTKLNLMLLGLQIAREKGIISSEKYNEEINKILDAINRFEAVYKLSKQWIERNKEKLVNSKEIRIIGHSDIYGDTLEAALKLLETMRIPVTGYEFEEFIHGIYNAINSDSTIFILDTGKEPRVTKMIDVLSGWTENVFAIGRDVTENDKNLKIDITDNPYYQTFNFIVPTQLICGEIPTLRGVDPSVPKDTRFHMKLGSKKLNK
;
A
#
# COMPACT_ATOMS: atom_id res chain seq x y z
N MET A 1 21.66 0.13 -5.15
CA MET A 1 20.47 -0.73 -5.34
C MET A 1 19.38 0.10 -5.99
N THR A 2 18.76 -0.44 -7.02
CA THR A 2 17.66 0.15 -7.77
C THR A 2 16.31 -0.21 -7.13
N ILE A 3 15.23 0.39 -7.63
CA ILE A 3 13.85 -0.01 -7.24
C ILE A 3 13.63 -1.49 -7.52
N GLN A 4 14.10 -1.99 -8.67
CA GLN A 4 13.98 -3.40 -9.06
C GLN A 4 14.71 -4.34 -8.08
N ASP A 5 15.89 -3.96 -7.60
CA ASP A 5 16.64 -4.74 -6.60
C ASP A 5 15.83 -4.86 -5.30
N TYR A 6 15.23 -3.76 -4.82
CA TYR A 6 14.37 -3.78 -3.63
C TYR A 6 13.09 -4.60 -3.84
N MET A 7 12.52 -4.58 -5.04
CA MET A 7 11.37 -5.42 -5.36
C MET A 7 11.71 -6.90 -5.30
N LEU A 8 12.90 -7.30 -5.77
CA LEU A 8 13.36 -8.70 -5.69
C LEU A 8 13.56 -9.18 -4.24
N GLU A 9 13.90 -8.27 -3.31
CA GLU A 9 13.98 -8.61 -1.89
C GLU A 9 12.62 -8.78 -1.21
N THR A 10 11.54 -8.23 -1.80
CA THR A 10 10.24 -8.06 -1.14
C THR A 10 9.67 -9.38 -0.62
N ALA A 11 9.61 -10.41 -1.46
CA ALA A 11 9.05 -11.71 -1.08
C ALA A 11 9.87 -12.39 0.03
N VAL A 12 11.20 -12.26 -0.01
CA VAL A 12 12.10 -12.79 1.03
C VAL A 12 11.83 -12.12 2.37
N ARG A 13 11.75 -10.77 2.38
CA ARG A 13 11.50 -10.01 3.61
C ARG A 13 10.11 -10.28 4.19
N MET A 14 9.10 -10.45 3.34
CA MET A 14 7.77 -10.83 3.83
C MET A 14 7.77 -12.20 4.50
N ARG A 15 8.46 -13.20 3.96
CA ARG A 15 8.61 -14.52 4.60
C ARG A 15 9.34 -14.43 5.95
N GLU A 16 10.39 -13.63 6.05
CA GLU A 16 11.12 -13.38 7.30
C GLU A 16 10.23 -12.68 8.36
N ILE A 17 9.38 -11.73 7.96
CA ILE A 17 8.41 -11.08 8.86
C ILE A 17 7.43 -12.10 9.42
N ILE A 18 6.86 -12.97 8.57
CA ILE A 18 5.92 -14.02 9.00
C ILE A 18 6.57 -14.94 10.03
N SER A 19 7.81 -15.37 9.81
CA SER A 19 8.51 -16.30 10.72
C SER A 19 8.78 -15.71 12.11
N ASN A 20 8.76 -14.37 12.23
CA ASN A 20 9.02 -13.67 13.50
C ASN A 20 7.78 -12.97 14.09
N ALA A 21 6.60 -13.16 13.48
CA ALA A 21 5.39 -12.41 13.84
C ALA A 21 4.95 -12.62 15.28
N ASP A 22 5.07 -13.83 15.81
CA ASP A 22 4.64 -14.15 17.17
C ASP A 22 5.37 -13.32 18.23
N SER A 23 6.66 -13.05 18.05
CA SER A 23 7.44 -12.25 19.00
C SER A 23 7.10 -10.76 18.92
N LEU A 24 6.74 -10.26 17.74
CA LEU A 24 6.50 -8.84 17.49
C LEU A 24 5.20 -8.34 18.17
N PHE A 25 4.16 -9.16 18.18
CA PHE A 25 2.82 -8.74 18.63
C PHE A 25 2.43 -9.23 20.03
N ASN A 26 3.36 -9.80 20.80
CA ASN A 26 3.08 -10.49 22.07
C ASN A 26 2.33 -9.65 23.11
N GLU A 27 2.61 -8.36 23.22
CA GLU A 27 1.98 -7.49 24.20
C GLU A 27 0.68 -6.89 23.67
N VAL A 28 0.73 -6.30 22.47
CA VAL A 28 -0.41 -5.58 21.89
C VAL A 28 -1.62 -6.48 21.62
N LYS A 29 -1.40 -7.76 21.25
CA LYS A 29 -2.50 -8.71 20.98
C LYS A 29 -3.38 -9.03 22.18
N ARG A 30 -2.85 -8.85 23.42
CA ARG A 30 -3.56 -9.10 24.69
C ARG A 30 -4.40 -7.92 25.15
N THR A 31 -4.27 -6.78 24.50
CA THR A 31 -5.02 -5.57 24.88
C THR A 31 -6.52 -5.74 24.66
N ASN A 32 -7.31 -5.20 25.58
CA ASN A 32 -8.76 -5.11 25.35
C ASN A 32 -9.04 -3.94 24.43
N LEU A 33 -9.38 -4.22 23.18
CA LEU A 33 -9.63 -3.23 22.13
C LEU A 33 -11.08 -3.27 21.68
N LYS A 34 -11.66 -2.09 21.48
CA LYS A 34 -12.95 -1.86 20.79
C LYS A 34 -12.77 -1.12 19.48
N LYS A 35 -11.62 -0.44 19.32
CA LYS A 35 -11.33 0.36 18.15
C LYS A 35 -9.86 0.34 17.79
N ILE A 36 -9.56 0.32 16.49
CA ILE A 36 -8.21 0.56 15.95
C ILE A 36 -8.29 1.74 14.98
N ILE A 37 -7.42 2.74 15.16
CA ILE A 37 -7.24 3.84 14.22
C ILE A 37 -5.86 3.68 13.59
N ILE A 38 -5.82 3.49 12.26
CA ILE A 38 -4.57 3.44 11.49
C ILE A 38 -4.33 4.82 10.89
N THR A 39 -3.17 5.43 11.19
CA THR A 39 -2.84 6.76 10.70
C THR A 39 -1.43 6.81 10.11
N GLY A 40 -1.28 7.61 9.06
CA GLY A 40 -0.03 7.82 8.33
C GLY A 40 -0.24 8.71 7.11
N SER A 41 0.83 9.00 6.38
CA SER A 41 0.77 9.84 5.17
C SER A 41 1.35 9.12 3.96
N GLY A 42 0.83 9.39 2.76
CA GLY A 42 1.29 8.78 1.50
C GLY A 42 1.23 7.25 1.56
N THR A 43 2.32 6.58 1.21
CA THR A 43 2.46 5.11 1.23
C THR A 43 1.97 4.48 2.54
N SER A 44 2.26 5.11 3.67
CA SER A 44 1.82 4.64 5.00
C SER A 44 0.30 4.69 5.16
N TYR A 45 -0.35 5.76 4.69
CA TYR A 45 -1.80 5.85 4.66
C TYR A 45 -2.42 4.83 3.69
N HIS A 46 -1.85 4.68 2.50
CA HIS A 46 -2.33 3.72 1.51
C HIS A 46 -2.26 2.28 2.03
N SER A 47 -1.24 1.94 2.83
CA SER A 47 -1.18 0.64 3.52
C SER A 47 -2.37 0.43 4.45
N GLY A 48 -2.75 1.46 5.22
CA GLY A 48 -3.93 1.44 6.08
C GLY A 48 -5.24 1.33 5.29
N VAL A 49 -5.36 2.08 4.17
CA VAL A 49 -6.53 1.99 3.27
C VAL A 49 -6.69 0.57 2.73
N GLN A 50 -5.58 -0.05 2.30
CA GLN A 50 -5.62 -1.39 1.71
C GLN A 50 -5.97 -2.47 2.72
N VAL A 51 -5.50 -2.35 3.96
CA VAL A 51 -5.67 -3.42 4.97
C VAL A 51 -6.91 -3.23 5.84
N GLN A 52 -7.44 -2.03 5.96
CA GLN A 52 -8.60 -1.74 6.83
C GLN A 52 -9.81 -2.65 6.55
N PRO A 53 -10.23 -2.93 5.30
CA PRO A 53 -11.38 -3.82 5.06
C PRO A 53 -11.15 -5.26 5.55
N TYR A 54 -9.89 -5.75 5.42
CA TYR A 54 -9.51 -7.05 5.96
C TYR A 54 -9.62 -7.09 7.48
N LEU A 55 -9.07 -6.10 8.18
CA LEU A 55 -9.11 -6.02 9.63
C LEU A 55 -10.54 -5.84 10.14
N GLN A 56 -11.36 -5.03 9.47
CA GLN A 56 -12.76 -4.84 9.81
C GLN A 56 -13.59 -6.12 9.66
N ASN A 57 -13.28 -6.94 8.64
CA ASN A 57 -13.94 -8.24 8.45
C ASN A 57 -13.44 -9.31 9.42
N LEU A 58 -12.17 -9.24 9.82
CA LEU A 58 -11.54 -10.24 10.69
C LEU A 58 -11.87 -10.02 12.17
N LEU A 59 -11.91 -8.76 12.60
CA LEU A 59 -12.02 -8.37 14.00
C LEU A 59 -13.44 -7.87 14.32
N ASP A 60 -13.96 -8.26 15.46
CA ASP A 60 -15.26 -7.76 15.96
C ASP A 60 -15.08 -6.44 16.73
N ILE A 61 -14.39 -5.49 16.06
CA ILE A 61 -14.14 -4.13 16.58
C ILE A 61 -14.14 -3.12 15.43
N ASP A 62 -14.30 -1.84 15.75
CA ASP A 62 -14.25 -0.76 14.76
C ASP A 62 -12.81 -0.51 14.29
N VAL A 63 -12.57 -0.58 12.97
CA VAL A 63 -11.26 -0.31 12.36
C VAL A 63 -11.36 0.85 11.38
N VAL A 64 -10.67 1.94 11.70
CA VAL A 64 -10.72 3.21 10.96
C VAL A 64 -9.34 3.56 10.41
N LYS A 65 -9.29 4.10 9.17
CA LYS A 65 -8.09 4.72 8.61
C LYS A 65 -8.30 6.22 8.51
N MET A 66 -7.30 6.99 8.96
CA MET A 66 -7.37 8.45 8.94
C MET A 66 -6.02 9.05 8.53
N TYR A 67 -6.05 10.11 7.73
CA TYR A 67 -4.86 10.95 7.60
C TYR A 67 -4.54 11.64 8.93
N PRO A 68 -3.26 11.91 9.24
CA PRO A 68 -2.91 12.59 10.48
C PRO A 68 -3.62 13.95 10.68
N PHE A 69 -3.83 14.72 9.60
CA PHE A 69 -4.52 16.01 9.66
C PHE A 69 -6.02 15.89 9.96
N MET A 70 -6.63 14.72 9.80
CA MET A 70 -8.03 14.46 10.13
C MET A 70 -8.21 14.08 11.60
N ILE A 71 -7.12 13.75 12.29
CA ILE A 71 -7.16 13.43 13.72
C ILE A 71 -7.17 14.74 14.51
N THR A 72 -8.29 14.99 15.19
CA THR A 72 -8.54 16.17 16.00
C THR A 72 -9.00 15.75 17.40
N GLU A 73 -9.19 16.71 18.30
CA GLU A 73 -9.75 16.44 19.62
C GLU A 73 -11.11 15.75 19.56
N ASP A 74 -11.91 16.08 18.54
CA ASP A 74 -13.23 15.49 18.33
C ASP A 74 -13.18 14.00 17.93
N THR A 75 -12.04 13.50 17.46
CA THR A 75 -11.82 12.08 17.17
C THR A 75 -11.90 11.22 18.43
N PHE A 76 -11.55 11.79 19.58
CA PHE A 76 -11.36 11.07 20.85
C PHE A 76 -12.40 11.45 21.89
N LYS A 77 -13.70 11.31 21.56
CA LYS A 77 -14.80 11.63 22.47
C LYS A 77 -15.23 10.46 23.35
N PHE A 78 -15.00 9.21 22.89
CA PHE A 78 -15.52 8.01 23.55
C PHE A 78 -14.53 6.85 23.45
N ASP A 79 -14.51 6.00 24.49
CA ASP A 79 -13.78 4.73 24.56
C ASP A 79 -12.25 4.81 24.28
N ASN A 80 -11.60 5.89 24.66
CA ASN A 80 -10.19 6.14 24.37
C ASN A 80 -9.27 5.05 24.94
N GLU A 81 -9.52 4.60 26.16
CA GLU A 81 -8.72 3.54 26.83
C GLU A 81 -8.75 2.18 26.13
N ASN A 82 -9.80 1.93 25.32
CA ASN A 82 -9.97 0.72 24.50
C ASN A 82 -9.67 0.99 23.02
N THR A 83 -9.11 2.15 22.68
CA THR A 83 -8.71 2.53 21.32
C THR A 83 -7.20 2.37 21.18
N LEU A 84 -6.78 1.64 20.13
CA LEU A 84 -5.39 1.56 19.70
C LEU A 84 -5.18 2.47 18.49
N VAL A 85 -4.29 3.44 18.60
CA VAL A 85 -3.85 4.25 17.45
C VAL A 85 -2.54 3.69 16.93
N VAL A 86 -2.56 3.18 15.70
CA VAL A 86 -1.38 2.64 15.01
C VAL A 86 -0.84 3.72 14.08
N GLY A 87 0.25 4.37 14.50
CA GLY A 87 0.97 5.34 13.69
C GLY A 87 1.93 4.63 12.74
N VAL A 88 1.69 4.79 11.44
CA VAL A 88 2.51 4.20 10.38
C VAL A 88 3.39 5.26 9.74
N SER A 89 4.70 5.06 9.80
CA SER A 89 5.69 5.93 9.15
C SER A 89 6.90 5.11 8.73
N GLN A 90 7.02 4.77 7.45
CA GLN A 90 8.10 3.90 6.97
C GLN A 90 9.49 4.42 7.32
N GLY A 91 9.74 5.72 7.19
CA GLY A 91 10.98 6.36 7.62
C GLY A 91 11.04 6.72 9.11
N GLY A 92 9.95 6.51 9.84
CA GLY A 92 9.83 6.77 11.29
C GLY A 92 9.90 8.23 11.72
N SER A 93 10.03 9.18 10.79
CA SER A 93 10.41 10.57 11.08
C SER A 93 9.32 11.62 10.81
N SER A 94 8.08 11.22 10.47
CA SER A 94 6.98 12.12 10.12
C SER A 94 6.44 12.86 11.34
N TYR A 95 6.57 14.20 11.39
CA TYR A 95 5.99 15.01 12.45
C TYR A 95 4.46 14.99 12.43
N SER A 96 3.82 14.95 11.27
CA SER A 96 2.35 14.90 11.22
C SER A 96 1.80 13.61 11.86
N THR A 97 2.43 12.46 11.59
CA THR A 97 2.07 11.19 12.23
C THR A 97 2.36 11.23 13.73
N TYR A 98 3.54 11.71 14.13
CA TYR A 98 3.91 11.87 15.53
C TYR A 98 2.90 12.74 16.31
N ASN A 99 2.54 13.92 15.77
CA ASN A 99 1.61 14.83 16.42
C ASN A 99 0.20 14.23 16.56
N ALA A 100 -0.27 13.49 15.56
CA ALA A 100 -1.55 12.79 15.64
C ALA A 100 -1.54 11.69 16.71
N MET A 101 -0.45 10.92 16.81
CA MET A 101 -0.26 9.92 17.86
C MET A 101 -0.15 10.58 19.24
N LYS A 102 0.57 11.69 19.36
CA LYS A 102 0.70 12.44 20.62
C LYS A 102 -0.65 12.98 21.12
N LEU A 103 -1.46 13.50 20.21
CA LEU A 103 -2.83 13.91 20.56
C LEU A 103 -3.66 12.74 21.09
N ALA A 104 -3.55 11.56 20.46
CA ALA A 104 -4.25 10.36 20.91
C ALA A 104 -3.75 9.87 22.29
N GLU A 105 -2.43 9.89 22.52
CA GLU A 105 -1.83 9.59 23.83
C GLU A 105 -2.37 10.54 24.93
N ASP A 106 -2.38 11.84 24.66
CA ASP A 106 -2.89 12.86 25.59
C ASP A 106 -4.40 12.68 25.90
N LYS A 107 -5.14 12.00 25.03
CA LYS A 107 -6.55 11.61 25.24
C LYS A 107 -6.72 10.24 25.90
N GLY A 108 -5.65 9.53 26.25
CA GLY A 108 -5.67 8.26 26.93
C GLY A 108 -5.83 7.05 26.04
N CYS A 109 -5.57 7.16 24.72
CA CYS A 109 -5.50 6.02 23.82
C CYS A 109 -4.20 5.24 24.02
N LYS A 110 -4.23 3.95 23.65
CA LYS A 110 -3.02 3.12 23.48
C LYS A 110 -2.36 3.44 22.15
N ILE A 111 -1.03 3.53 22.15
CA ILE A 111 -0.27 3.97 20.99
C ILE A 111 0.64 2.85 20.50
N ALA A 112 0.59 2.54 19.21
CA ALA A 112 1.52 1.65 18.55
C ALA A 112 2.23 2.35 17.39
N SER A 113 3.54 2.14 17.27
CA SER A 113 4.33 2.60 16.13
C SER A 113 4.60 1.48 15.14
N MET A 114 4.51 1.77 13.83
CA MET A 114 4.98 0.92 12.74
C MET A 114 5.96 1.71 11.87
N ALA A 115 7.25 1.58 12.14
CA ALA A 115 8.34 2.14 11.36
C ALA A 115 9.19 1.05 10.72
N GLY A 116 9.84 1.35 9.60
CA GLY A 116 10.80 0.45 8.95
C GLY A 116 12.21 0.49 9.55
N CYS A 117 12.39 1.20 10.66
CA CYS A 117 13.64 1.34 11.38
C CYS A 117 13.39 1.35 12.88
N LYS A 118 14.41 1.04 13.66
CA LYS A 118 14.38 1.14 15.13
C LYS A 118 14.69 2.57 15.58
N ASN A 119 14.25 2.92 16.80
CA ASN A 119 14.44 4.24 17.40
C ASN A 119 13.90 5.38 16.54
N ALA A 120 12.77 5.14 15.92
CA ALA A 120 12.05 6.13 15.12
C ALA A 120 11.45 7.23 15.99
N LEU A 121 11.19 8.42 15.44
CA LEU A 121 10.51 9.49 16.17
C LEU A 121 9.17 9.00 16.76
N ILE A 122 8.41 8.24 15.99
CA ILE A 122 7.10 7.71 16.43
C ILE A 122 7.20 6.65 17.52
N ASP A 123 8.39 6.05 17.73
CA ASP A 123 8.62 5.09 18.82
C ASP A 123 8.69 5.77 20.18
N GLU A 124 9.07 7.08 20.22
CA GLU A 124 9.31 7.83 21.45
C GLU A 124 8.06 7.96 22.35
N ILE A 125 6.86 7.86 21.76
CA ILE A 125 5.57 8.01 22.44
C ILE A 125 4.70 6.75 22.38
N SER A 126 5.26 5.63 21.95
CA SER A 126 4.49 4.41 21.70
C SER A 126 4.58 3.43 22.85
N ASP A 127 3.42 2.94 23.30
CA ASP A 127 3.33 1.79 24.23
C ASP A 127 3.82 0.50 23.57
N TYR A 128 3.59 0.36 22.26
CA TYR A 128 3.95 -0.83 21.47
C TYR A 128 4.75 -0.44 20.24
N ILE A 129 5.98 -0.97 20.14
CA ILE A 129 6.85 -0.75 18.99
C ILE A 129 6.76 -1.96 18.05
N LEU A 130 6.04 -1.80 16.94
CA LEU A 130 5.76 -2.85 15.96
C LEU A 130 6.63 -2.67 14.70
N THR A 131 7.95 -2.75 14.86
CA THR A 131 8.91 -2.48 13.77
C THR A 131 8.65 -3.36 12.56
N VAL A 132 8.55 -2.74 11.38
CA VAL A 132 8.43 -3.43 10.09
C VAL A 132 9.82 -3.85 9.63
N ASN A 133 10.18 -5.10 9.82
CA ASN A 133 11.51 -5.65 9.53
C ASN A 133 11.73 -5.87 8.03
N CYS A 134 11.50 -4.83 7.21
CA CYS A 134 11.68 -4.88 5.75
C CYS A 134 13.14 -4.71 5.30
N GLY A 135 14.06 -4.42 6.20
CA GLY A 135 15.42 -4.02 5.87
C GLY A 135 15.49 -2.60 5.26
N GLU A 136 16.70 -2.12 5.08
CA GLU A 136 16.91 -0.76 4.55
C GLU A 136 16.44 -0.64 3.10
N GLU A 137 15.81 0.49 2.77
CA GLU A 137 15.41 0.87 1.41
C GLU A 137 15.75 2.35 1.20
N LYS A 138 16.84 2.61 0.45
CA LYS A 138 17.37 3.96 0.21
C LYS A 138 16.75 4.66 -0.99
N SER A 139 15.91 3.98 -1.78
CA SER A 139 15.24 4.58 -2.92
C SER A 139 14.35 5.76 -2.52
N GLY A 140 14.29 6.79 -3.36
CA GLY A 140 13.37 7.92 -3.19
C GLY A 140 11.90 7.48 -3.20
N ALA A 141 11.54 6.61 -4.14
CA ALA A 141 10.25 5.93 -4.19
C ALA A 141 10.38 4.55 -3.57
N LYS A 142 9.81 4.36 -2.38
CA LYS A 142 9.86 3.10 -1.63
C LYS A 142 8.77 2.14 -2.10
N THR A 143 9.14 0.89 -2.37
CA THR A 143 8.24 -0.17 -2.84
C THR A 143 8.14 -1.33 -1.85
N LYS A 144 9.27 -1.91 -1.46
CA LYS A 144 9.36 -3.03 -0.51
C LYS A 144 8.67 -2.72 0.83
N GLY A 145 8.90 -1.51 1.35
CA GLY A 145 8.30 -1.05 2.60
C GLY A 145 6.77 -1.07 2.60
N TYR A 146 6.13 -0.80 1.48
CA TYR A 146 4.67 -0.87 1.35
C TYR A 146 4.12 -2.28 1.58
N TYR A 147 4.70 -3.29 0.90
CA TYR A 147 4.28 -4.69 1.08
C TYR A 147 4.49 -5.19 2.49
N CYS A 148 5.66 -4.89 3.06
CA CYS A 148 6.00 -5.31 4.42
C CYS A 148 5.10 -4.64 5.46
N THR A 149 4.72 -3.37 5.26
CA THR A 149 3.80 -2.66 6.16
C THR A 149 2.39 -3.24 6.10
N LYS A 150 1.86 -3.53 4.89
CA LYS A 150 0.56 -4.22 4.75
C LYS A 150 0.56 -5.55 5.47
N LEU A 151 1.61 -6.34 5.26
CA LEU A 151 1.75 -7.63 5.93
C LEU A 151 1.78 -7.48 7.45
N ASN A 152 2.54 -6.53 7.99
CA ASN A 152 2.59 -6.27 9.44
C ASN A 152 1.21 -5.93 10.02
N LEU A 153 0.43 -5.09 9.32
CA LEU A 153 -0.93 -4.74 9.72
C LEU A 153 -1.86 -5.98 9.70
N MET A 154 -1.77 -6.82 8.66
CA MET A 154 -2.56 -8.05 8.58
C MET A 154 -2.18 -9.05 9.68
N LEU A 155 -0.89 -9.22 9.96
CA LEU A 155 -0.41 -10.09 11.02
C LEU A 155 -0.83 -9.60 12.41
N LEU A 156 -0.83 -8.28 12.64
CA LEU A 156 -1.37 -7.69 13.87
C LEU A 156 -2.83 -8.12 14.08
N GLY A 157 -3.67 -7.98 13.04
CA GLY A 157 -5.07 -8.42 13.11
C GLY A 157 -5.22 -9.92 13.37
N LEU A 158 -4.48 -10.77 12.67
CA LEU A 158 -4.51 -12.22 12.85
C LEU A 158 -4.08 -12.63 14.26
N GLN A 159 -3.05 -12.00 14.81
CA GLN A 159 -2.58 -12.26 16.18
C GLN A 159 -3.62 -11.84 17.23
N ILE A 160 -4.26 -10.68 17.05
CA ILE A 160 -5.35 -10.23 17.92
C ILE A 160 -6.55 -11.19 17.82
N ALA A 161 -6.95 -11.59 16.61
CA ALA A 161 -8.07 -12.50 16.39
C ALA A 161 -7.85 -13.87 17.05
N ARG A 162 -6.64 -14.42 16.92
CA ARG A 162 -6.26 -15.68 17.58
C ARG A 162 -6.26 -15.55 19.10
N GLU A 163 -5.62 -14.52 19.66
CA GLU A 163 -5.52 -14.31 21.11
C GLU A 163 -6.90 -14.12 21.76
N LYS A 164 -7.83 -13.47 21.06
CA LYS A 164 -9.20 -13.25 21.52
C LYS A 164 -10.15 -14.43 21.24
N GLY A 165 -9.68 -15.50 20.62
CA GLY A 165 -10.50 -16.66 20.26
C GLY A 165 -11.52 -16.41 19.15
N ILE A 166 -11.39 -15.30 18.38
CA ILE A 166 -12.24 -15.02 17.20
C ILE A 166 -11.95 -16.07 16.11
N ILE A 167 -10.69 -16.48 15.99
CA ILE A 167 -10.27 -17.58 15.12
C ILE A 167 -9.48 -18.61 15.92
N SER A 168 -9.58 -19.90 15.54
CA SER A 168 -8.77 -20.96 16.14
C SER A 168 -7.30 -20.89 15.69
N SER A 169 -6.40 -21.60 16.37
CA SER A 169 -5.00 -21.72 15.96
C SER A 169 -4.86 -22.38 14.58
N GLU A 170 -5.72 -23.36 14.26
CA GLU A 170 -5.78 -24.01 12.96
C GLU A 170 -6.15 -23.00 11.87
N LYS A 171 -7.18 -22.17 12.13
CA LYS A 171 -7.60 -21.13 11.19
C LYS A 171 -6.53 -20.06 10.99
N TYR A 172 -5.84 -19.67 12.07
CA TYR A 172 -4.68 -18.77 11.97
C TYR A 172 -3.60 -19.34 11.02
N ASN A 173 -3.23 -20.61 11.19
CA ASN A 173 -2.23 -21.26 10.33
C ASN A 173 -2.71 -21.37 8.87
N GLU A 174 -3.99 -21.64 8.65
CA GLU A 174 -4.60 -21.63 7.31
C GLU A 174 -4.44 -20.27 6.63
N GLU A 175 -4.75 -19.18 7.35
CA GLU A 175 -4.61 -17.82 6.80
C GLU A 175 -3.14 -17.45 6.53
N ILE A 176 -2.21 -17.82 7.39
CA ILE A 176 -0.77 -17.67 7.15
C ILE A 176 -0.33 -18.41 5.87
N ASN A 177 -0.80 -19.63 5.66
CA ASN A 177 -0.48 -20.39 4.46
C ASN A 177 -1.04 -19.74 3.18
N LYS A 178 -2.23 -19.16 3.22
CA LYS A 178 -2.80 -18.40 2.10
C LYS A 178 -2.00 -17.13 1.78
N ILE A 179 -1.53 -16.43 2.82
CA ILE A 179 -0.64 -15.28 2.65
C ILE A 179 0.69 -15.72 2.01
N LEU A 180 1.28 -16.82 2.47
CA LEU A 180 2.51 -17.38 1.90
C LEU A 180 2.33 -17.81 0.44
N ASP A 181 1.19 -18.41 0.08
CA ASP A 181 0.86 -18.74 -1.31
C ASP A 181 0.84 -17.48 -2.18
N ALA A 182 0.18 -16.42 -1.75
CA ALA A 182 0.17 -15.15 -2.46
C ALA A 182 1.59 -14.56 -2.62
N ILE A 183 2.39 -14.58 -1.55
CA ILE A 183 3.79 -14.09 -1.59
C ILE A 183 4.64 -14.90 -2.56
N ASN A 184 4.44 -16.21 -2.63
CA ASN A 184 5.22 -17.10 -3.50
C ASN A 184 4.93 -16.87 -5.00
N ARG A 185 3.82 -16.23 -5.36
CA ARG A 185 3.50 -15.84 -6.75
C ARG A 185 4.25 -14.58 -7.19
N PHE A 186 4.81 -13.81 -6.26
CA PHE A 186 5.44 -12.51 -6.53
C PHE A 186 6.50 -12.56 -7.63
N GLU A 187 7.40 -13.54 -7.59
CA GLU A 187 8.50 -13.64 -8.57
C GLU A 187 8.00 -13.97 -9.98
N ALA A 188 6.96 -14.78 -10.11
CA ALA A 188 6.34 -15.09 -11.40
C ALA A 188 5.67 -13.85 -11.98
N VAL A 189 4.90 -13.10 -11.17
CA VAL A 189 4.28 -11.84 -11.58
C VAL A 189 5.34 -10.81 -11.95
N TYR A 190 6.44 -10.72 -11.21
CA TYR A 190 7.57 -9.85 -11.53
C TYR A 190 8.14 -10.14 -12.94
N LYS A 191 8.40 -11.42 -13.26
CA LYS A 191 8.94 -11.82 -14.58
C LYS A 191 7.98 -11.51 -15.73
N LEU A 192 6.70 -11.82 -15.55
CA LEU A 192 5.66 -11.49 -16.53
C LEU A 192 5.54 -9.98 -16.75
N SER A 193 5.59 -9.21 -15.69
CA SER A 193 5.53 -7.76 -15.74
C SER A 193 6.69 -7.15 -16.50
N LYS A 194 7.91 -7.66 -16.32
CA LYS A 194 9.08 -7.20 -17.12
C LYS A 194 8.88 -7.41 -18.60
N GLN A 195 8.40 -8.59 -19.01
CA GLN A 195 8.14 -8.90 -20.42
C GLN A 195 7.04 -7.99 -21.00
N TRP A 196 6.01 -7.72 -20.23
CA TRP A 196 4.91 -6.83 -20.61
C TRP A 196 5.37 -5.37 -20.73
N ILE A 197 6.19 -4.87 -19.81
CA ILE A 197 6.78 -3.54 -19.88
C ILE A 197 7.63 -3.38 -21.15
N GLU A 198 8.46 -4.37 -21.48
CA GLU A 198 9.31 -4.31 -22.69
C GLU A 198 8.46 -4.24 -23.97
N ARG A 199 7.35 -5.00 -24.06
CA ARG A 199 6.41 -4.91 -25.19
C ARG A 199 5.73 -3.56 -25.34
N ASN A 200 5.45 -2.89 -24.20
CA ASN A 200 4.71 -1.63 -24.16
C ASN A 200 5.61 -0.40 -23.91
N LYS A 201 6.91 -0.58 -23.94
CA LYS A 201 7.93 0.39 -23.53
C LYS A 201 7.77 1.76 -24.18
N GLU A 202 7.57 1.79 -25.49
CA GLU A 202 7.42 3.04 -26.24
C GLU A 202 6.19 3.84 -25.79
N LYS A 203 5.04 3.17 -25.60
CA LYS A 203 3.81 3.81 -25.11
C LYS A 203 3.98 4.33 -23.69
N LEU A 204 4.61 3.55 -22.82
CA LEU A 204 4.87 3.92 -21.43
C LEU A 204 5.83 5.11 -21.31
N VAL A 205 6.89 5.13 -22.13
CA VAL A 205 7.85 6.26 -22.19
C VAL A 205 7.17 7.54 -22.65
N ASN A 206 6.25 7.46 -23.60
CA ASN A 206 5.56 8.62 -24.18
C ASN A 206 4.33 9.09 -23.38
N SER A 207 3.98 8.43 -22.28
CA SER A 207 2.85 8.83 -21.42
C SER A 207 3.00 10.28 -20.95
N LYS A 208 1.95 11.09 -21.11
CA LYS A 208 1.90 12.49 -20.67
C LYS A 208 1.17 12.66 -19.36
N GLU A 209 0.14 11.87 -19.15
CA GLU A 209 -0.61 11.73 -17.90
C GLU A 209 -1.06 10.28 -17.72
N ILE A 210 -1.29 9.87 -16.48
CA ILE A 210 -1.72 8.51 -16.18
C ILE A 210 -2.93 8.55 -15.23
N ARG A 211 -3.93 7.74 -15.54
CA ARG A 211 -5.06 7.44 -14.65
C ARG A 211 -5.00 5.96 -14.29
N ILE A 212 -5.12 5.65 -13.00
CA ILE A 212 -5.20 4.27 -12.52
C ILE A 212 -6.58 4.09 -11.92
N ILE A 213 -7.29 3.07 -12.39
CA ILE A 213 -8.64 2.74 -11.95
C ILE A 213 -8.59 1.38 -11.30
N GLY A 214 -9.05 1.26 -10.07
CA GLY A 214 -9.14 0.00 -9.36
C GLY A 214 -10.43 -0.12 -8.57
N HIS A 215 -10.89 -1.34 -8.37
CA HIS A 215 -12.06 -1.62 -7.55
C HIS A 215 -11.76 -1.44 -6.05
N SER A 216 -12.80 -1.30 -5.23
CA SER A 216 -12.71 -1.07 -3.77
C SER A 216 -11.75 -2.02 -3.03
N ASP A 217 -11.69 -3.29 -3.43
CA ASP A 217 -10.83 -4.32 -2.81
C ASP A 217 -9.33 -4.00 -2.90
N ILE A 218 -8.93 -3.19 -3.88
CA ILE A 218 -7.54 -2.82 -4.14
C ILE A 218 -7.35 -1.29 -4.21
N TYR A 219 -8.25 -0.54 -3.57
CA TYR A 219 -8.19 0.91 -3.65
C TYR A 219 -6.92 1.49 -3.02
N GLY A 220 -6.43 0.93 -1.92
CA GLY A 220 -5.14 1.31 -1.34
C GLY A 220 -3.96 1.06 -2.30
N ASP A 221 -3.97 -0.06 -3.00
CA ASP A 221 -2.99 -0.40 -4.05
C ASP A 221 -3.10 0.56 -5.24
N THR A 222 -4.31 0.94 -5.64
CA THR A 222 -4.56 1.93 -6.70
C THR A 222 -3.95 3.28 -6.37
N LEU A 223 -4.16 3.77 -5.14
CA LEU A 223 -3.57 5.01 -4.65
C LEU A 223 -2.04 4.93 -4.58
N GLU A 224 -1.50 3.80 -4.13
CA GLU A 224 -0.06 3.60 -4.05
C GLU A 224 0.61 3.51 -5.41
N ALA A 225 0.01 2.80 -6.36
CA ALA A 225 0.47 2.74 -7.73
C ALA A 225 0.54 4.14 -8.36
N ALA A 226 -0.52 4.95 -8.14
CA ALA A 226 -0.56 6.33 -8.61
C ALA A 226 0.54 7.19 -7.99
N LEU A 227 0.72 7.11 -6.67
CA LEU A 227 1.76 7.86 -5.96
C LEU A 227 3.15 7.49 -6.46
N LYS A 228 3.46 6.20 -6.60
CA LYS A 228 4.79 5.76 -7.04
C LYS A 228 5.09 6.17 -8.48
N LEU A 229 4.14 6.04 -9.38
CA LEU A 229 4.29 6.52 -10.75
C LEU A 229 4.45 8.05 -10.81
N LEU A 230 3.69 8.82 -10.02
CA LEU A 230 3.82 10.27 -9.92
C LEU A 230 5.23 10.68 -9.45
N GLU A 231 5.72 10.04 -8.39
CA GLU A 231 7.05 10.33 -7.81
C GLU A 231 8.19 10.06 -8.79
N THR A 232 8.08 9.01 -9.59
CA THR A 232 9.16 8.50 -10.45
C THR A 232 9.07 9.01 -11.87
N MET A 233 7.89 8.99 -12.50
CA MET A 233 7.65 9.49 -13.86
C MET A 233 7.66 11.03 -13.94
N ARG A 234 7.33 11.71 -12.83
CA ARG A 234 7.22 13.18 -12.69
C ARG A 234 6.27 13.82 -13.70
N ILE A 235 5.16 13.14 -13.95
CA ILE A 235 4.01 13.59 -14.74
C ILE A 235 2.75 13.52 -13.87
N PRO A 236 1.62 14.13 -14.28
CA PRO A 236 0.35 13.95 -13.58
C PRO A 236 -0.07 12.48 -13.55
N VAL A 237 -0.25 11.94 -12.34
CA VAL A 237 -0.78 10.59 -12.13
C VAL A 237 -1.80 10.63 -11.02
N THR A 238 -2.94 9.98 -11.21
CA THR A 238 -4.02 9.90 -10.21
C THR A 238 -4.60 8.50 -10.16
N GLY A 239 -5.01 8.09 -8.97
CA GLY A 239 -5.68 6.82 -8.70
C GLY A 239 -7.14 7.05 -8.33
N TYR A 240 -8.04 6.27 -8.89
CA TYR A 240 -9.47 6.38 -8.65
C TYR A 240 -10.07 5.02 -8.33
N GLU A 241 -11.05 5.03 -7.44
CA GLU A 241 -11.96 3.91 -7.30
C GLU A 241 -12.87 3.87 -8.53
N PHE A 242 -13.29 2.65 -8.92
CA PHE A 242 -14.05 2.41 -10.17
C PHE A 242 -15.36 3.24 -10.23
N GLU A 243 -16.16 3.24 -9.18
CA GLU A 243 -17.41 4.01 -9.12
C GLU A 243 -17.13 5.52 -9.16
N GLU A 244 -16.15 6.01 -8.40
CA GLU A 244 -15.77 7.41 -8.43
C GLU A 244 -15.31 7.87 -9.82
N PHE A 245 -14.60 7.01 -10.55
CA PHE A 245 -14.15 7.33 -11.91
C PHE A 245 -15.33 7.60 -12.86
N ILE A 246 -16.39 6.81 -12.79
CA ILE A 246 -17.57 6.98 -13.67
C ILE A 246 -18.46 8.16 -13.27
N HIS A 247 -18.24 8.79 -12.11
CA HIS A 247 -18.99 9.96 -11.64
C HIS A 247 -18.32 11.31 -11.98
N GLY A 248 -17.80 11.44 -13.24
CA GLY A 248 -17.36 12.72 -13.79
C GLY A 248 -15.90 12.76 -14.23
N ILE A 249 -15.03 11.96 -13.64
CA ILE A 249 -13.57 11.97 -13.90
C ILE A 249 -13.28 11.60 -15.36
N TYR A 250 -14.07 10.73 -15.96
CA TYR A 250 -13.97 10.32 -17.37
C TYR A 250 -14.01 11.48 -18.36
N ASN A 251 -14.63 12.63 -18.00
CA ASN A 251 -14.68 13.81 -18.87
C ASN A 251 -13.28 14.42 -19.15
N ALA A 252 -12.28 14.11 -18.35
CA ALA A 252 -10.91 14.58 -18.54
C ALA A 252 -10.06 13.66 -19.44
N ILE A 253 -10.62 12.55 -19.94
CA ILE A 253 -9.89 11.60 -20.78
C ILE A 253 -9.83 12.13 -22.22
N ASN A 254 -8.65 12.08 -22.79
CA ASN A 254 -8.36 12.49 -24.16
C ASN A 254 -7.32 11.53 -24.80
N SER A 255 -6.94 11.78 -26.05
CA SER A 255 -6.01 10.92 -26.79
C SER A 255 -4.61 10.79 -26.18
N ASP A 256 -4.19 11.73 -25.33
CA ASP A 256 -2.89 11.71 -24.61
C ASP A 256 -2.95 10.96 -23.28
N SER A 257 -4.14 10.59 -22.81
CA SER A 257 -4.33 9.91 -21.53
C SER A 257 -3.86 8.46 -21.60
N THR A 258 -3.05 8.04 -20.64
CA THR A 258 -2.70 6.65 -20.37
C THR A 258 -3.54 6.14 -19.21
N ILE A 259 -4.20 5.00 -19.39
CA ILE A 259 -5.13 4.44 -18.40
C ILE A 259 -4.70 3.02 -18.04
N PHE A 260 -4.53 2.79 -16.75
CA PHE A 260 -4.39 1.44 -16.19
C PHE A 260 -5.69 1.05 -15.48
N ILE A 261 -6.26 -0.09 -15.84
CA ILE A 261 -7.41 -0.68 -15.16
C ILE A 261 -6.92 -1.90 -14.42
N LEU A 262 -7.03 -1.86 -13.08
CA LEU A 262 -6.67 -2.96 -12.21
C LEU A 262 -7.92 -3.82 -11.97
N ASP A 263 -7.99 -4.98 -12.66
CA ASP A 263 -9.18 -5.83 -12.67
C ASP A 263 -9.05 -7.00 -11.70
N THR A 264 -9.84 -6.96 -10.63
CA THR A 264 -9.93 -8.05 -9.64
C THR A 264 -10.83 -9.20 -10.08
N GLY A 265 -11.49 -9.08 -11.23
CA GLY A 265 -12.49 -10.03 -11.71
C GLY A 265 -13.86 -9.93 -11.03
N LYS A 266 -14.07 -8.95 -10.15
CA LYS A 266 -15.33 -8.78 -9.40
C LYS A 266 -16.30 -7.78 -10.02
N GLU A 267 -15.79 -6.82 -10.80
CA GLU A 267 -16.62 -5.78 -11.41
C GLU A 267 -16.94 -6.15 -12.86
N PRO A 268 -18.20 -6.56 -13.16
CA PRO A 268 -18.56 -7.05 -14.48
C PRO A 268 -18.55 -5.99 -15.58
N ARG A 269 -18.49 -4.70 -15.23
CA ARG A 269 -18.46 -3.58 -16.19
C ARG A 269 -17.04 -3.25 -16.68
N VAL A 270 -15.99 -3.88 -16.13
CA VAL A 270 -14.59 -3.59 -16.52
C VAL A 270 -14.38 -3.77 -18.02
N THR A 271 -14.86 -4.86 -18.61
CA THR A 271 -14.74 -5.09 -20.07
C THR A 271 -15.38 -3.96 -20.88
N LYS A 272 -16.58 -3.52 -20.50
CA LYS A 272 -17.27 -2.41 -21.16
C LYS A 272 -16.52 -1.09 -20.99
N MET A 273 -15.92 -0.86 -19.81
CA MET A 273 -15.10 0.33 -19.56
C MET A 273 -13.88 0.34 -20.46
N ILE A 274 -13.18 -0.79 -20.60
CA ILE A 274 -12.04 -0.93 -21.53
C ILE A 274 -12.45 -0.58 -22.95
N ASP A 275 -13.57 -1.11 -23.43
CA ASP A 275 -14.08 -0.84 -24.79
C ASP A 275 -14.37 0.65 -24.99
N VAL A 276 -15.08 1.29 -24.07
CA VAL A 276 -15.42 2.72 -24.14
C VAL A 276 -14.15 3.58 -24.12
N LEU A 277 -13.25 3.35 -23.18
CA LEU A 277 -12.03 4.15 -23.04
C LEU A 277 -11.06 3.94 -24.20
N SER A 278 -11.02 2.73 -24.77
CA SER A 278 -10.24 2.44 -25.98
C SER A 278 -10.73 3.18 -27.23
N GLY A 279 -11.96 3.67 -27.24
CA GLY A 279 -12.47 4.58 -28.25
C GLY A 279 -11.97 6.02 -28.10
N TRP A 280 -11.42 6.40 -26.94
CA TRP A 280 -10.95 7.75 -26.66
C TRP A 280 -9.42 7.89 -26.65
N THR A 281 -8.71 6.81 -26.27
CA THR A 281 -7.24 6.75 -26.25
C THR A 281 -6.75 5.35 -26.62
N GLU A 282 -5.62 5.28 -27.31
CA GLU A 282 -4.96 4.00 -27.62
C GLU A 282 -4.20 3.40 -26.43
N ASN A 283 -4.06 4.14 -25.31
CA ASN A 283 -3.20 3.78 -24.19
C ASN A 283 -4.02 3.27 -23.00
N VAL A 284 -4.94 2.33 -23.24
CA VAL A 284 -5.68 1.60 -22.20
C VAL A 284 -5.03 0.24 -21.97
N PHE A 285 -4.66 -0.03 -20.73
CA PHE A 285 -3.99 -1.24 -20.26
C PHE A 285 -4.80 -1.85 -19.12
N ALA A 286 -5.17 -3.11 -19.24
CA ALA A 286 -5.81 -3.84 -18.15
C ALA A 286 -4.81 -4.84 -17.50
N ILE A 287 -4.79 -4.87 -16.19
CA ILE A 287 -3.94 -5.75 -15.39
C ILE A 287 -4.84 -6.54 -14.44
N GLY A 288 -4.81 -7.87 -14.51
CA GLY A 288 -5.64 -8.70 -13.64
C GLY A 288 -5.60 -10.17 -13.98
N ARG A 289 -6.38 -10.95 -13.24
CA ARG A 289 -6.46 -12.40 -13.44
C ARG A 289 -7.32 -12.77 -14.65
N ASP A 290 -8.45 -12.10 -14.82
CA ASP A 290 -9.50 -12.47 -15.77
C ASP A 290 -9.52 -11.56 -17.01
N VAL A 291 -8.48 -10.73 -17.19
CA VAL A 291 -8.34 -9.86 -18.34
C VAL A 291 -8.11 -10.67 -19.63
N THR A 292 -8.69 -10.20 -20.74
CA THR A 292 -8.41 -10.75 -22.05
C THR A 292 -6.96 -10.49 -22.42
N GLU A 293 -6.20 -11.55 -22.69
CA GLU A 293 -4.79 -11.45 -23.05
C GLU A 293 -4.63 -10.85 -24.44
N ASN A 294 -3.81 -9.80 -24.54
CA ASN A 294 -3.39 -9.15 -25.76
C ASN A 294 -2.08 -8.39 -25.51
N ASP A 295 -1.59 -7.63 -26.49
CA ASP A 295 -0.32 -6.91 -26.37
C ASP A 295 -0.33 -5.85 -25.26
N LYS A 296 -1.49 -5.23 -24.97
CA LYS A 296 -1.63 -4.18 -23.96
C LYS A 296 -1.97 -4.73 -22.57
N ASN A 297 -2.80 -5.76 -22.50
CA ASN A 297 -3.27 -6.30 -21.24
C ASN A 297 -2.26 -7.26 -20.62
N LEU A 298 -2.18 -7.27 -19.30
CA LEU A 298 -1.33 -8.16 -18.53
C LEU A 298 -2.18 -9.10 -17.68
N LYS A 299 -2.25 -10.34 -18.09
CA LYS A 299 -2.84 -11.39 -17.27
C LYS A 299 -1.83 -11.85 -16.23
N ILE A 300 -2.19 -11.81 -14.95
CA ILE A 300 -1.35 -12.21 -13.82
C ILE A 300 -2.01 -13.34 -13.04
N ASP A 301 -1.20 -14.31 -12.60
CA ASP A 301 -1.65 -15.36 -11.69
C ASP A 301 -1.63 -14.84 -10.26
N ILE A 302 -2.80 -14.51 -9.73
CA ILE A 302 -3.02 -14.04 -8.37
C ILE A 302 -4.00 -14.93 -7.63
N THR A 303 -3.95 -14.93 -6.32
CA THR A 303 -4.88 -15.69 -5.47
C THR A 303 -6.34 -15.22 -5.64
N ASP A 304 -7.30 -16.12 -5.44
CA ASP A 304 -8.73 -15.79 -5.43
C ASP A 304 -9.14 -14.99 -4.18
N ASN A 305 -8.32 -15.00 -3.14
CA ASN A 305 -8.62 -14.26 -1.93
C ASN A 305 -8.46 -12.76 -2.16
N PRO A 306 -9.55 -11.96 -2.05
CA PRO A 306 -9.53 -10.53 -2.37
C PRO A 306 -8.58 -9.72 -1.51
N TYR A 307 -8.34 -10.15 -0.27
CA TYR A 307 -7.44 -9.46 0.65
C TYR A 307 -5.96 -9.74 0.36
N TYR A 308 -5.63 -10.93 -0.17
CA TYR A 308 -4.24 -11.34 -0.39
C TYR A 308 -3.74 -11.05 -1.81
N GLN A 309 -4.63 -10.73 -2.75
CA GLN A 309 -4.28 -10.23 -4.09
C GLN A 309 -3.33 -9.02 -4.01
N THR A 310 -3.45 -8.21 -2.97
CA THR A 310 -2.62 -7.02 -2.71
C THR A 310 -1.12 -7.29 -2.71
N PHE A 311 -0.67 -8.54 -2.49
CA PHE A 311 0.75 -8.87 -2.54
C PHE A 311 1.32 -9.00 -3.95
N ASN A 312 0.47 -8.99 -4.98
CA ASN A 312 0.89 -9.17 -6.38
C ASN A 312 0.39 -8.06 -7.32
N PHE A 313 -0.72 -7.39 -6.98
CA PHE A 313 -1.51 -6.62 -7.94
C PHE A 313 -0.78 -5.43 -8.53
N ILE A 314 0.01 -4.69 -7.75
CA ILE A 314 0.72 -3.50 -8.21
C ILE A 314 2.19 -3.74 -8.57
N VAL A 315 2.64 -5.00 -8.60
CA VAL A 315 4.00 -5.34 -9.06
C VAL A 315 4.30 -4.75 -10.44
N PRO A 316 3.39 -4.83 -11.45
CA PRO A 316 3.64 -4.26 -12.77
C PRO A 316 3.87 -2.74 -12.74
N THR A 317 3.03 -1.99 -12.02
CA THR A 317 3.14 -0.52 -11.93
C THR A 317 4.38 -0.08 -11.17
N GLN A 318 4.79 -0.82 -10.15
CA GLN A 318 6.04 -0.54 -9.42
C GLN A 318 7.29 -0.86 -10.25
N LEU A 319 7.24 -1.85 -11.13
CA LEU A 319 8.32 -2.09 -12.10
C LEU A 319 8.44 -0.98 -13.13
N ILE A 320 7.32 -0.43 -13.60
CA ILE A 320 7.34 0.78 -14.45
C ILE A 320 8.12 1.90 -13.73
N CYS A 321 7.91 2.10 -12.44
CA CYS A 321 8.62 3.11 -11.64
C CYS A 321 10.13 2.96 -11.64
N GLY A 322 10.63 1.74 -11.77
CA GLY A 322 12.06 1.45 -11.80
C GLY A 322 12.68 1.50 -13.20
N GLU A 323 11.91 1.22 -14.25
CA GLU A 323 12.44 1.02 -15.60
C GLU A 323 12.20 2.21 -16.54
N ILE A 324 10.99 2.74 -16.56
CA ILE A 324 10.58 3.76 -17.54
C ILE A 324 11.14 5.16 -17.27
N PRO A 325 11.23 5.65 -16.01
CA PRO A 325 11.72 7.00 -15.75
C PRO A 325 13.13 7.26 -16.29
N THR A 326 14.04 6.30 -16.20
CA THR A 326 15.41 6.43 -16.71
C THR A 326 15.46 6.67 -18.23
N LEU A 327 14.55 6.06 -18.97
CA LEU A 327 14.40 6.26 -20.42
C LEU A 327 13.86 7.65 -20.75
N ARG A 328 13.23 8.31 -19.79
CA ARG A 328 12.75 9.70 -19.86
C ARG A 328 13.78 10.71 -19.33
N GLY A 329 15.00 10.25 -18.97
CA GLY A 329 16.03 11.10 -18.38
C GLY A 329 15.77 11.49 -16.92
N VAL A 330 14.92 10.73 -16.21
CA VAL A 330 14.61 10.94 -14.79
C VAL A 330 15.26 9.83 -13.97
N ASP A 331 16.05 10.19 -12.95
CA ASP A 331 16.50 9.25 -11.93
C ASP A 331 15.41 9.02 -10.88
N PRO A 332 14.79 7.82 -10.84
CA PRO A 332 13.71 7.54 -9.90
C PRO A 332 14.19 7.26 -8.48
N SER A 333 15.50 7.03 -8.28
CA SER A 333 16.09 6.74 -6.97
C SER A 333 16.23 7.99 -6.10
N VAL A 334 16.23 9.18 -6.71
CA VAL A 334 16.42 10.46 -6.05
C VAL A 334 15.15 11.30 -6.13
N PRO A 335 14.64 11.86 -5.03
CA PRO A 335 13.50 12.76 -5.07
C PRO A 335 13.85 14.06 -5.81
N LYS A 336 12.86 14.77 -6.35
CA LYS A 336 13.03 16.03 -7.08
C LYS A 336 13.84 17.07 -6.29
N ASP A 337 13.64 17.14 -4.99
CA ASP A 337 14.42 17.97 -4.05
C ASP A 337 14.73 17.18 -2.78
N THR A 338 15.98 16.80 -2.59
CA THR A 338 16.46 16.04 -1.42
C THR A 338 16.31 16.82 -0.10
N ARG A 339 16.20 18.15 -0.15
CA ARG A 339 16.06 19.04 1.00
C ARG A 339 14.62 19.51 1.24
N PHE A 340 13.64 19.04 0.47
CA PHE A 340 12.24 19.49 0.55
C PHE A 340 11.68 19.39 1.97
N HIS A 341 11.79 18.22 2.60
CA HIS A 341 11.33 18.01 3.97
C HIS A 341 12.05 18.84 5.02
N MET A 342 13.34 19.08 4.80
CA MET A 342 14.13 19.96 5.68
C MET A 342 13.65 21.41 5.58
N LYS A 343 13.43 21.90 4.35
CA LYS A 343 12.93 23.29 4.13
C LYS A 343 11.57 23.52 4.76
N LEU A 344 10.71 22.50 4.81
CA LEU A 344 9.36 22.59 5.39
C LEU A 344 9.30 22.18 6.88
N GLY A 345 10.38 21.67 7.47
CA GLY A 345 10.35 21.16 8.84
C GLY A 345 9.34 20.03 9.06
N SER A 346 9.05 19.22 8.03
CA SER A 346 7.99 18.20 8.06
C SER A 346 8.44 16.84 8.58
N LYS A 347 9.75 16.65 8.78
CA LYS A 347 10.36 15.42 9.31
C LYS A 347 11.47 15.71 10.30
N LYS A 348 11.65 14.83 11.29
CA LYS A 348 12.87 14.78 12.10
C LYS A 348 13.99 14.24 11.20
N LEU A 349 14.95 15.07 10.88
CA LEU A 349 16.13 14.68 10.12
C LEU A 349 17.21 14.28 11.11
N ASN A 350 17.82 13.11 10.93
CA ASN A 350 19.03 12.76 11.64
C ASN A 350 20.14 13.76 11.20
N LYS A 351 20.79 14.37 12.17
CA LYS A 351 21.94 15.26 11.93
C LYS A 351 23.12 14.49 11.39
#